data_a9d3a73e0386cff83dd6c656d7a7da63
#
_entry.id   a9d3a73e0386cff83dd6c656d7a7da63
#
_cell.length_a   1.000
_cell.length_b   1.000
_cell.length_c   1.000
_cell.angle_alpha   90.00
_cell.angle_beta   90.00
_cell.angle_gamma   90.00
#
_symmetry.space_group_name_H-M   'P 1'
#
loop_
_entity.id
_entity.type
_entity.pdbx_description
1 polymer ?
#
loop_
_entity_poly.entity_id
_entity_poly.type
_entity_poly.pdbx_seq_one_letter_code
_entity_poly.pdbx_strand_id
1 'polypeptide(L)'
;MKKIALFLMMLLPLGAIAQKQQDMSKYLAGAVPTQNGIVIFEKSFEVPGKNKAEIYEGLKTYFAENILQGENVLPQTRIQEEQPEAGTIAIAVEEYLYFKRKPLVTDGTRFYYQLVAQAEDGKFTISMRRIRYIYDLTETPSTEA
;
A
#
# COMPACT_ATOMS: atom_id res chain seq x y z
N MET A 1 45.99 9.32 -44.28
CA MET A 1 45.32 9.84 -43.09
C MET A 1 43.79 9.78 -43.14
N LYS A 2 43.15 9.73 -44.30
CA LYS A 2 41.68 9.66 -44.40
C LYS A 2 41.06 8.28 -44.05
N LYS A 3 41.87 7.23 -44.00
CA LYS A 3 41.39 5.84 -43.72
C LYS A 3 41.32 5.50 -42.20
N ILE A 4 41.99 6.30 -41.36
CA ILE A 4 42.00 6.07 -39.89
C ILE A 4 40.78 6.69 -39.27
N ALA A 5 40.25 7.80 -39.81
CA ALA A 5 39.04 8.43 -39.31
C ALA A 5 37.78 7.57 -39.51
N LEU A 6 37.74 6.74 -40.57
CA LEU A 6 36.62 5.87 -40.85
C LEU A 6 36.55 4.68 -39.89
N PHE A 7 37.70 4.22 -39.38
CA PHE A 7 37.80 3.11 -38.46
C PHE A 7 37.45 3.48 -37.02
N LEU A 8 37.67 4.72 -36.69
CA LEU A 8 37.33 5.25 -35.34
C LEU A 8 35.81 5.48 -35.15
N MET A 9 35.09 5.67 -36.26
CA MET A 9 33.62 5.83 -36.24
C MET A 9 32.84 4.54 -36.10
N MET A 10 33.50 3.38 -36.25
CA MET A 10 32.90 2.04 -36.13
C MET A 10 33.01 1.45 -34.72
N LEU A 11 33.65 2.15 -33.79
CA LEU A 11 33.84 1.74 -32.41
C LEU A 11 32.92 2.51 -31.43
N LEU A 12 31.81 3.05 -31.92
CA LEU A 12 30.72 3.42 -30.99
C LEU A 12 30.14 2.11 -30.47
N PRO A 13 30.30 1.80 -29.17
CA PRO A 13 29.57 0.68 -28.62
C PRO A 13 28.10 1.01 -28.82
N LEU A 14 27.40 0.17 -29.55
CA LEU A 14 25.97 0.03 -29.40
C LEU A 14 25.75 -0.36 -27.92
N GLY A 15 25.78 0.64 -27.05
CA GLY A 15 25.23 0.53 -25.74
C GLY A 15 23.77 0.18 -25.93
N ALA A 16 23.50 -1.10 -26.08
CA ALA A 16 22.18 -1.62 -25.87
C ALA A 16 21.78 -1.11 -24.49
N ILE A 17 21.01 -0.05 -24.48
CA ILE A 17 20.22 0.35 -23.33
C ILE A 17 19.30 -0.83 -23.13
N ALA A 18 19.76 -1.80 -22.36
CA ALA A 18 18.91 -2.81 -21.78
C ALA A 18 17.98 -2.04 -20.87
N GLN A 19 16.93 -1.47 -21.46
CA GLN A 19 15.76 -1.06 -20.69
C GLN A 19 15.35 -2.33 -19.96
N LYS A 20 15.63 -2.35 -18.65
CA LYS A 20 15.07 -3.34 -17.76
C LYS A 20 13.57 -3.31 -18.00
N GLN A 21 13.08 -4.29 -18.76
CA GLN A 21 11.67 -4.43 -19.03
C GLN A 21 11.03 -4.63 -17.67
N GLN A 22 10.39 -3.58 -17.18
CA GLN A 22 9.72 -3.61 -15.89
C GLN A 22 8.60 -4.64 -16.04
N ASP A 23 8.61 -5.66 -15.22
CA ASP A 23 7.54 -6.65 -15.20
C ASP A 23 6.24 -5.95 -14.82
N MET A 24 5.40 -5.72 -15.82
CA MET A 24 4.11 -5.04 -15.70
C MET A 24 2.97 -6.01 -15.36
N SER A 25 3.24 -7.31 -15.21
CA SER A 25 2.23 -8.34 -14.96
C SER A 25 1.36 -8.03 -13.75
N LYS A 26 1.97 -7.44 -12.71
CA LYS A 26 1.27 -6.99 -11.48
C LYS A 26 0.28 -5.84 -11.68
N TYR A 27 0.29 -5.18 -12.86
CA TYR A 27 -0.64 -4.08 -13.20
C TYR A 27 -1.68 -4.49 -14.24
N LEU A 28 -1.66 -5.74 -14.71
CA LEU A 28 -2.62 -6.24 -15.68
C LEU A 28 -3.99 -6.47 -15.03
N ALA A 29 -5.01 -6.53 -15.89
CA ALA A 29 -6.35 -6.89 -15.45
C ALA A 29 -6.33 -8.26 -14.73
N GLY A 30 -6.96 -8.32 -13.55
CA GLY A 30 -6.96 -9.52 -12.71
C GLY A 30 -5.80 -9.61 -11.70
N ALA A 31 -4.80 -8.72 -11.75
CA ALA A 31 -3.74 -8.67 -10.74
C ALA A 31 -4.23 -8.16 -9.37
N VAL A 32 -5.33 -7.41 -9.35
CA VAL A 32 -5.96 -6.93 -8.12
C VAL A 32 -7.04 -7.93 -7.69
N PRO A 33 -6.96 -8.49 -6.48
CA PRO A 33 -7.94 -9.44 -6.01
C PRO A 33 -9.29 -8.76 -5.79
N THR A 34 -10.35 -9.36 -6.35
CA THR A 34 -11.71 -8.87 -6.20
C THR A 34 -12.63 -9.99 -5.74
N GLN A 35 -13.55 -9.66 -4.84
CA GLN A 35 -14.65 -10.53 -4.43
C GLN A 35 -15.96 -9.80 -4.71
N ASN A 36 -16.82 -10.39 -5.55
CA ASN A 36 -18.08 -9.78 -5.99
C ASN A 36 -17.91 -8.35 -6.56
N GLY A 37 -16.83 -8.10 -7.31
CA GLY A 37 -16.54 -6.79 -7.89
C GLY A 37 -15.94 -5.77 -6.91
N ILE A 38 -15.68 -6.13 -5.67
CA ILE A 38 -15.07 -5.28 -4.66
C ILE A 38 -13.62 -5.70 -4.46
N VAL A 39 -12.71 -4.73 -4.45
CA VAL A 39 -11.28 -4.97 -4.14
C VAL A 39 -11.13 -5.33 -2.68
N ILE A 40 -10.54 -6.51 -2.42
CA ILE A 40 -10.22 -7.01 -1.08
C ILE A 40 -8.83 -7.61 -1.11
N PHE A 41 -7.92 -7.07 -0.29
CA PHE A 41 -6.64 -7.71 -0.02
C PHE A 41 -6.74 -8.49 1.28
N GLU A 42 -6.41 -9.77 1.24
CA GLU A 42 -6.50 -10.64 2.40
C GLU A 42 -5.22 -11.46 2.55
N LYS A 43 -4.80 -11.66 3.78
CA LYS A 43 -3.67 -12.49 4.12
C LYS A 43 -3.83 -13.15 5.47
N SER A 44 -3.57 -14.44 5.53
CA SER A 44 -3.56 -15.24 6.76
C SER A 44 -2.12 -15.47 7.25
N PHE A 45 -1.98 -15.55 8.56
CA PHE A 45 -0.71 -15.75 9.24
C PHE A 45 -0.87 -16.83 10.29
N GLU A 46 0.04 -17.80 10.31
CA GLU A 46 0.10 -18.83 11.33
C GLU A 46 0.81 -18.31 12.58
N VAL A 47 0.24 -18.64 13.76
CA VAL A 47 0.79 -18.31 15.07
C VAL A 47 0.72 -19.55 15.96
N PRO A 48 1.56 -20.56 15.71
CA PRO A 48 1.48 -21.84 16.40
C PRO A 48 1.58 -21.69 17.93
N GLY A 49 0.77 -22.42 18.66
CA GLY A 49 0.79 -22.45 20.12
C GLY A 49 0.08 -21.29 20.82
N LYS A 50 -0.55 -20.39 20.07
CA LYS A 50 -1.37 -19.31 20.61
C LYS A 50 -2.85 -19.61 20.41
N ASN A 51 -3.66 -19.33 21.43
CA ASN A 51 -5.10 -19.41 21.30
C ASN A 51 -5.70 -18.09 20.75
N LYS A 52 -6.95 -18.13 20.37
CA LYS A 52 -7.70 -17.01 19.81
C LYS A 52 -7.62 -15.76 20.69
N ALA A 53 -7.78 -15.88 22.00
CA ALA A 53 -7.77 -14.73 22.90
C ALA A 53 -6.39 -14.06 22.97
N GLU A 54 -5.30 -14.83 23.04
CA GLU A 54 -3.94 -14.29 23.01
C GLU A 54 -3.62 -13.59 21.70
N ILE A 55 -4.08 -14.16 20.58
CA ILE A 55 -3.90 -13.56 19.25
C ILE A 55 -4.71 -12.27 19.14
N TYR A 56 -5.95 -12.28 19.62
CA TYR A 56 -6.83 -11.10 19.63
C TYR A 56 -6.21 -9.94 20.41
N GLU A 57 -5.74 -10.17 21.62
CA GLU A 57 -5.10 -9.13 22.45
C GLU A 57 -3.79 -8.62 21.82
N GLY A 58 -3.01 -9.51 21.19
CA GLY A 58 -1.82 -9.11 20.44
C GLY A 58 -2.15 -8.22 19.25
N LEU A 59 -3.19 -8.53 18.48
CA LEU A 59 -3.66 -7.72 17.35
C LEU A 59 -4.20 -6.37 17.82
N LYS A 60 -4.98 -6.34 18.91
CA LYS A 60 -5.50 -5.12 19.51
C LYS A 60 -4.37 -4.18 19.93
N THR A 61 -3.37 -4.69 20.63
CA THR A 61 -2.20 -3.93 21.04
C THR A 61 -1.43 -3.40 19.82
N TYR A 62 -1.16 -4.25 18.84
CA TYR A 62 -0.47 -3.85 17.61
C TYR A 62 -1.22 -2.73 16.87
N PHE A 63 -2.53 -2.82 16.76
CA PHE A 63 -3.34 -1.81 16.11
C PHE A 63 -3.31 -0.48 16.87
N ALA A 64 -3.39 -0.52 18.19
CA ALA A 64 -3.33 0.67 19.02
C ALA A 64 -1.98 1.40 18.90
N GLU A 65 -0.89 0.66 18.88
CA GLU A 65 0.47 1.23 18.89
C GLU A 65 0.98 1.59 17.50
N ASN A 66 0.62 0.83 16.46
CA ASN A 66 1.24 0.97 15.15
C ASN A 66 0.29 1.53 14.08
N ILE A 67 -1.00 1.23 14.16
CA ILE A 67 -1.96 1.71 13.16
C ILE A 67 -2.57 3.04 13.59
N LEU A 68 -3.06 3.15 14.83
CA LEU A 68 -3.70 4.38 15.30
C LEU A 68 -2.72 5.53 15.54
N GLN A 69 -1.43 5.23 15.71
CA GLN A 69 -0.38 6.21 15.96
C GLN A 69 0.63 6.34 14.80
N GLY A 70 0.27 5.87 13.62
CA GLY A 70 1.11 5.98 12.42
C GLY A 70 1.40 7.45 12.04
N GLU A 71 2.60 7.73 11.54
CA GLU A 71 3.06 9.10 11.22
C GLU A 71 2.12 9.87 10.28
N ASN A 72 1.50 9.18 9.34
CA ASN A 72 0.64 9.80 8.33
C ASN A 72 -0.86 9.59 8.60
N VAL A 73 -1.19 9.01 9.74
CA VAL A 73 -2.56 8.67 10.12
C VAL A 73 -3.31 9.93 10.55
N LEU A 74 -4.52 10.07 10.07
CA LEU A 74 -5.39 11.20 10.38
C LEU A 74 -6.24 10.93 11.65
N PRO A 75 -6.67 11.99 12.35
CA PRO A 75 -7.41 11.87 13.61
C PRO A 75 -8.74 11.10 13.52
N GLN A 76 -9.28 10.93 12.32
CA GLN A 76 -10.52 10.18 12.07
C GLN A 76 -10.33 8.67 12.13
N THR A 77 -9.09 8.20 12.08
CA THR A 77 -8.74 6.78 12.24
C THR A 77 -9.19 6.29 13.61
N ARG A 78 -9.95 5.21 13.62
CA ARG A 78 -10.51 4.66 14.85
C ARG A 78 -10.87 3.19 14.73
N ILE A 79 -10.89 2.53 15.87
CA ILE A 79 -11.51 1.22 15.98
C ILE A 79 -13.02 1.39 15.79
N GLN A 80 -13.60 0.65 14.87
CA GLN A 80 -15.04 0.65 14.57
C GLN A 80 -15.77 -0.46 15.32
N GLU A 81 -15.08 -1.57 15.51
CA GLU A 81 -15.70 -2.78 16.07
C GLU A 81 -14.66 -3.60 16.82
N GLU A 82 -15.04 -4.04 18.01
CA GLU A 82 -14.30 -4.99 18.83
C GLU A 82 -15.26 -6.11 19.27
N GLN A 83 -14.98 -7.32 18.85
CA GLN A 83 -15.73 -8.51 19.24
C GLN A 83 -14.77 -9.60 19.76
N PRO A 84 -14.36 -9.55 21.04
CA PRO A 84 -13.40 -10.51 21.59
C PRO A 84 -13.87 -11.95 21.48
N GLU A 85 -15.14 -12.21 21.71
CA GLU A 85 -15.74 -13.54 21.62
C GLU A 85 -15.68 -14.12 20.21
N ALA A 86 -15.91 -13.28 19.21
CA ALA A 86 -15.77 -13.65 17.81
C ALA A 86 -14.31 -13.60 17.33
N GLY A 87 -13.41 -12.95 18.07
CA GLY A 87 -12.02 -12.73 17.65
C GLY A 87 -11.87 -11.66 16.59
N THR A 88 -12.83 -10.76 16.43
CA THR A 88 -12.86 -9.77 15.34
C THR A 88 -12.52 -8.36 15.82
N ILE A 89 -11.64 -7.68 15.10
CA ILE A 89 -11.36 -6.25 15.26
C ILE A 89 -11.48 -5.59 13.89
N ALA A 90 -12.24 -4.50 13.81
CA ALA A 90 -12.34 -3.69 12.61
C ALA A 90 -11.93 -2.24 12.88
N ILE A 91 -11.07 -1.69 12.01
CA ILE A 91 -10.53 -0.34 12.11
C ILE A 91 -10.85 0.42 10.82
N ALA A 92 -11.40 1.61 10.92
CA ALA A 92 -11.42 2.57 9.83
C ALA A 92 -10.12 3.37 9.87
N VAL A 93 -9.35 3.27 8.81
CA VAL A 93 -8.09 4.00 8.67
C VAL A 93 -8.23 5.10 7.64
N GLU A 94 -7.76 6.26 8.01
CA GLU A 94 -7.61 7.41 7.13
C GLU A 94 -6.18 7.93 7.29
N GLU A 95 -5.44 7.98 6.19
CA GLU A 95 -4.05 8.42 6.19
C GLU A 95 -3.66 9.16 4.91
N TYR A 96 -2.56 9.89 4.98
CA TYR A 96 -1.95 10.47 3.78
C TYR A 96 -1.03 9.45 3.12
N LEU A 97 -1.30 9.13 1.85
CA LEU A 97 -0.43 8.36 0.99
C LEU A 97 0.36 9.30 0.09
N TYR A 98 1.67 9.41 0.34
CA TYR A 98 2.56 10.28 -0.42
C TYR A 98 3.21 9.52 -1.58
N PHE A 99 3.01 10.01 -2.81
CA PHE A 99 3.68 9.49 -4.01
C PHE A 99 5.03 10.14 -4.23
N LYS A 100 5.17 11.41 -3.81
CA LYS A 100 6.38 12.18 -3.92
C LYS A 100 6.50 13.16 -2.76
N ARG A 101 7.63 13.12 -2.08
CA ARG A 101 7.96 14.02 -0.99
C ARG A 101 9.34 14.61 -1.26
N LYS A 102 9.40 15.83 -1.80
CA LYS A 102 10.62 16.59 -2.04
C LYS A 102 10.45 17.99 -1.47
N PRO A 103 11.55 18.71 -1.16
CA PRO A 103 11.46 20.12 -0.81
C PRO A 103 10.63 20.86 -1.88
N LEU A 104 9.62 21.60 -1.47
CA LEU A 104 8.71 22.40 -2.30
C LEU A 104 7.72 21.61 -3.20
N VAL A 105 7.76 20.27 -3.19
CA VAL A 105 6.82 19.46 -3.98
C VAL A 105 6.37 18.27 -3.15
N THR A 106 5.13 18.28 -2.72
CA THR A 106 4.46 17.13 -2.08
C THR A 106 3.31 16.70 -2.96
N ASP A 107 3.32 15.45 -3.38
CA ASP A 107 2.25 14.84 -4.16
C ASP A 107 1.72 13.64 -3.36
N GLY A 108 0.44 13.63 -3.10
CA GLY A 108 -0.19 12.62 -2.27
C GLY A 108 -1.71 12.63 -2.36
N THR A 109 -2.33 11.71 -1.68
CA THR A 109 -3.78 11.60 -1.61
C THR A 109 -4.21 11.21 -0.20
N ARG A 110 -5.42 11.54 0.18
CA ARG A 110 -6.07 10.93 1.33
C ARG A 110 -6.50 9.53 0.96
N PHE A 111 -6.07 8.58 1.76
CA PHE A 111 -6.30 7.16 1.56
C PHE A 111 -7.17 6.63 2.68
N TYR A 112 -8.26 5.99 2.31
CA TYR A 112 -9.26 5.45 3.24
C TYR A 112 -9.37 3.95 3.01
N TYR A 113 -9.38 3.20 4.08
CA TYR A 113 -9.63 1.76 4.02
C TYR A 113 -10.13 1.24 5.36
N GLN A 114 -10.68 0.04 5.34
CA GLN A 114 -11.02 -0.68 6.54
C GLN A 114 -10.10 -1.90 6.66
N LEU A 115 -9.42 -2.00 7.79
CA LEU A 115 -8.74 -3.23 8.20
C LEU A 115 -9.68 -4.05 9.07
N VAL A 116 -9.80 -5.34 8.76
CA VAL A 116 -10.50 -6.30 9.60
C VAL A 116 -9.55 -7.43 9.91
N ALA A 117 -9.32 -7.67 11.19
CA ALA A 117 -8.55 -8.79 11.68
C ALA A 117 -9.48 -9.82 12.30
N GLN A 118 -9.28 -11.08 11.95
CA GLN A 118 -9.99 -12.23 12.50
C GLN A 118 -9.00 -13.16 13.17
N ALA A 119 -9.08 -13.27 14.49
CA ALA A 119 -8.28 -14.19 15.29
C ALA A 119 -8.97 -15.53 15.42
N GLU A 120 -8.22 -16.60 15.27
CA GLU A 120 -8.61 -18.00 15.51
C GLU A 120 -7.48 -18.68 16.30
N ASP A 121 -7.71 -19.90 16.77
CA ASP A 121 -6.65 -20.66 17.41
C ASP A 121 -5.53 -20.97 16.42
N GLY A 122 -4.32 -20.56 16.74
CA GLY A 122 -3.11 -20.81 15.95
C GLY A 122 -2.94 -19.97 14.69
N LYS A 123 -3.85 -19.04 14.37
CA LYS A 123 -3.75 -18.19 13.19
C LYS A 123 -4.57 -16.90 13.30
N PHE A 124 -4.29 -15.94 12.43
CA PHE A 124 -5.17 -14.81 12.19
C PHE A 124 -5.19 -14.44 10.70
N THR A 125 -6.26 -13.80 10.30
CA THR A 125 -6.43 -13.29 8.95
C THR A 125 -6.65 -11.77 9.02
N ILE A 126 -5.93 -11.02 8.19
CA ILE A 126 -6.16 -9.58 8.01
C ILE A 126 -6.71 -9.36 6.61
N SER A 127 -7.78 -8.60 6.52
CA SER A 127 -8.33 -8.12 5.25
C SER A 127 -8.36 -6.59 5.20
N MET A 128 -7.94 -6.03 4.06
CA MET A 128 -8.07 -4.63 3.72
C MET A 128 -9.17 -4.51 2.68
N ARG A 129 -10.19 -3.71 2.99
CA ARG A 129 -11.37 -3.53 2.14
C ARG A 129 -11.91 -2.11 2.21
N ARG A 130 -12.93 -1.79 1.39
CA ARG A 130 -13.54 -0.45 1.30
C ARG A 130 -12.51 0.63 0.97
N ILE A 131 -11.58 0.30 0.09
CA ILE A 131 -10.47 1.16 -0.29
C ILE A 131 -10.99 2.33 -1.12
N ARG A 132 -10.64 3.55 -0.73
CA ARG A 132 -10.94 4.79 -1.43
C ARG A 132 -9.78 5.75 -1.30
N TYR A 133 -9.59 6.61 -2.28
CA TYR A 133 -8.68 7.74 -2.21
C TYR A 133 -9.34 8.99 -2.77
N ILE A 134 -9.02 10.11 -2.16
CA ILE A 134 -9.52 11.42 -2.56
C ILE A 134 -8.31 12.30 -2.81
N TYR A 135 -8.11 12.67 -4.07
CA TYR A 135 -7.14 13.69 -4.42
C TYR A 135 -7.68 15.03 -3.97
N ASP A 136 -6.91 15.76 -3.18
CA ASP A 136 -7.23 17.14 -2.85
C ASP A 136 -7.02 17.98 -4.13
N LEU A 137 -8.11 18.31 -4.80
CA LEU A 137 -8.13 19.15 -6.01
C LEU A 137 -7.92 20.63 -5.69
N THR A 138 -7.42 20.97 -4.51
CA THR A 138 -7.22 22.36 -4.10
C THR A 138 -5.93 22.99 -4.62
N GLU A 139 -5.10 22.27 -5.34
CA GLU A 139 -4.11 22.93 -6.19
C GLU A 139 -4.79 23.36 -7.49
N THR A 140 -5.41 24.54 -7.48
CA THR A 140 -5.68 25.30 -8.71
C THR A 140 -4.39 25.35 -9.51
N PRO A 141 -4.38 24.90 -10.78
CA PRO A 141 -3.25 25.17 -11.65
C PRO A 141 -3.11 26.68 -11.70
N SER A 142 -1.99 27.20 -11.25
CA SER A 142 -1.64 28.59 -11.50
C SER A 142 -1.61 28.75 -13.02
N THR A 143 -2.68 29.32 -13.55
CA THR A 143 -2.70 29.82 -14.93
C THR A 143 -1.82 31.07 -14.90
N GLU A 144 -0.52 30.90 -15.05
CA GLU A 144 0.34 32.00 -15.44
C GLU A 144 0.15 32.20 -16.93
N ALA A 145 -0.39 33.40 -17.23
CA ALA A 145 -0.50 33.97 -18.56
C ALA A 145 0.86 34.40 -19.07
#